data_16425ad1fd6af5d0da231658f148b74e
#
_entry.id   16425ad1fd6af5d0da231658f148b74e
#
_cell.length_a   1.000
_cell.length_b   1.000
_cell.length_c   1.000
_cell.angle_alpha   90.00
_cell.angle_beta   90.00
_cell.angle_gamma   90.00
#
_symmetry.space_group_name_H-M   'P 1'
#
loop_
_entity.id
_entity.type
_entity.pdbx_description
1 polymer ?
#
loop_
_entity_poly.entity_id
_entity_poly.type
_entity_poly.pdbx_seq_one_letter_code
_entity_poly.pdbx_strand_id
1 'polypeptide(L)'
;QETGARGDAAGLRAYLRRYPNGLQARTAQRMLDEATGSVTPDLPQGDQATWRWAREQGSAAAYETYLERYPRGQYAGDARDHLQTMRATTEAARREEANLRLDASTRRLVEERLRIAGMRPGTVDGEFTDQTRAALRRYQGARNLRVTGFVTQETVTSLLADVLLR
;
A
#
# COMPACT_ATOMS: atom_id res chain seq x y z
N GLN A 1 26.15 7.72 34.61
CA GLN A 1 25.37 8.57 33.70
C GLN A 1 25.63 8.11 32.29
N GLU A 2 24.87 7.14 31.81
CA GLU A 2 24.88 6.66 30.42
C GLU A 2 23.86 7.49 29.65
N THR A 3 24.30 8.54 28.99
CA THR A 3 23.57 9.16 27.89
C THR A 3 23.82 8.31 26.65
N GLY A 4 22.97 7.29 26.48
CA GLY A 4 22.95 6.48 25.25
C GLY A 4 22.67 7.37 24.06
N ALA A 5 23.60 7.43 23.13
CA ALA A 5 23.50 8.08 21.83
C ALA A 5 22.42 7.38 20.97
N ARG A 6 21.17 7.72 21.20
CA ARG A 6 20.14 7.53 20.19
C ARG A 6 20.42 8.58 19.12
N GLY A 7 20.99 8.13 17.98
CA GLY A 7 21.25 9.00 16.86
C GLY A 7 20.01 9.81 16.52
N ASP A 8 20.09 11.13 16.70
CA ASP A 8 18.99 12.03 16.43
C ASP A 8 18.58 11.89 14.96
N ALA A 9 17.32 11.52 14.70
CA ALA A 9 16.78 11.35 13.36
C ALA A 9 16.99 12.61 12.48
N ALA A 10 17.04 13.78 13.08
CA ALA A 10 17.33 15.04 12.39
C ALA A 10 18.80 15.12 11.95
N GLY A 11 19.73 14.70 12.77
CA GLY A 11 21.16 14.62 12.44
C GLY A 11 21.44 13.60 11.34
N LEU A 12 20.80 12.43 11.39
CA LEU A 12 20.90 11.39 10.36
C LEU A 12 20.35 11.88 9.00
N ARG A 13 19.22 12.59 8.99
CA ARG A 13 18.68 13.22 7.77
C ARG A 13 19.60 14.29 7.22
N ALA A 14 20.20 15.13 8.08
CA ALA A 14 21.16 16.15 7.67
C ALA A 14 22.41 15.52 7.05
N TYR A 15 22.93 14.45 7.66
CA TYR A 15 24.07 13.70 7.12
C TYR A 15 23.75 13.12 5.73
N LEU A 16 22.60 12.45 5.57
CA LEU A 16 22.20 11.85 4.29
C LEU A 16 21.98 12.89 3.17
N ARG A 17 21.45 14.07 3.51
CA ARG A 17 21.34 15.16 2.53
C ARG A 17 22.71 15.66 2.05
N ARG A 18 23.69 15.71 2.95
CA ARG A 18 25.03 16.22 2.64
C ARG A 18 25.91 15.17 1.96
N TYR A 19 25.71 13.89 2.28
CA TYR A 19 26.55 12.78 1.81
C TYR A 19 25.68 11.59 1.35
N PRO A 20 24.87 11.74 0.29
CA PRO A 20 23.92 10.69 -0.13
C PRO A 20 24.60 9.39 -0.56
N ASN A 21 25.86 9.46 -1.02
CA ASN A 21 26.68 8.30 -1.45
C ASN A 21 27.92 8.11 -0.57
N GLY A 22 27.95 8.68 0.63
CA GLY A 22 29.07 8.55 1.56
C GLY A 22 29.23 7.12 2.07
N LEU A 23 30.45 6.76 2.49
CA LEU A 23 30.77 5.43 3.05
C LEU A 23 29.84 4.99 4.19
N GLN A 24 29.29 5.92 4.94
CA GLN A 24 28.40 5.70 6.08
C GLN A 24 26.91 5.92 5.72
N ALA A 25 26.58 6.27 4.47
CA ALA A 25 25.20 6.60 4.09
C ALA A 25 24.23 5.44 4.36
N ARG A 26 24.62 4.22 4.09
CA ARG A 26 23.80 3.01 4.39
C ARG A 26 23.58 2.80 5.89
N THR A 27 24.60 3.03 6.70
CA THR A 27 24.51 2.90 8.15
C THR A 27 23.60 4.01 8.70
N ALA A 28 23.78 5.25 8.24
CA ALA A 28 22.95 6.38 8.63
C ALA A 28 21.48 6.19 8.21
N GLN A 29 21.22 5.62 7.02
CA GLN A 29 19.86 5.31 6.57
C GLN A 29 19.21 4.27 7.46
N ARG A 30 19.89 3.15 7.75
CA ARG A 30 19.37 2.09 8.63
C ARG A 30 19.05 2.63 10.03
N MET A 31 19.96 3.43 10.61
CA MET A 31 19.72 4.05 11.93
C MET A 31 18.54 5.03 11.90
N LEU A 32 18.33 5.73 10.79
CA LEU A 32 17.18 6.61 10.60
C LEU A 32 15.88 5.80 10.52
N ASP A 33 15.87 4.70 9.77
CA ASP A 33 14.74 3.79 9.61
C ASP A 33 14.35 3.15 10.94
N GLU A 34 15.33 2.69 11.73
CA GLU A 34 15.15 2.19 13.09
C GLU A 34 14.58 3.27 14.04
N ALA A 35 15.11 4.50 13.95
CA ALA A 35 14.68 5.61 14.80
C ALA A 35 13.26 6.14 14.45
N THR A 36 12.86 6.02 13.19
CA THR A 36 11.56 6.51 12.70
C THR A 36 10.50 5.41 12.55
N GLY A 37 10.87 4.16 12.78
CA GLY A 37 9.99 3.00 12.52
C GLY A 37 9.68 2.80 11.03
N SER A 38 10.39 3.50 10.16
CA SER A 38 10.28 3.37 8.70
C SER A 38 11.20 2.24 8.26
N VAL A 39 10.66 1.06 8.06
CA VAL A 39 11.37 -0.01 7.37
C VAL A 39 11.42 0.38 5.89
N THR A 40 12.49 1.05 5.46
CA THR A 40 12.78 1.11 4.01
C THR A 40 13.13 -0.32 3.58
N PRO A 41 12.36 -0.93 2.66
CA PRO A 41 12.73 -2.23 2.14
C PRO A 41 14.17 -2.15 1.61
N ASP A 42 14.98 -3.18 1.86
CA ASP A 42 16.31 -3.29 1.23
C ASP A 42 16.09 -3.43 -0.29
N LEU A 43 16.03 -2.26 -0.95
CA LEU A 43 15.70 -2.19 -2.36
C LEU A 43 16.86 -2.74 -3.18
N PRO A 44 16.59 -3.62 -4.14
CA PRO A 44 17.61 -4.13 -5.03
C PRO A 44 18.37 -2.99 -5.72
N GLN A 45 19.69 -3.16 -5.91
CA GLN A 45 20.50 -2.13 -6.55
C GLN A 45 20.46 -2.27 -8.07
N GLY A 46 20.32 -1.15 -8.75
CA GLY A 46 20.25 -1.06 -10.21
C GLY A 46 18.82 -0.94 -10.73
N ASP A 47 18.69 -0.28 -11.87
CA ASP A 47 17.41 0.03 -12.53
C ASP A 47 16.59 -1.24 -12.77
N GLN A 48 17.16 -2.24 -13.44
CA GLN A 48 16.49 -3.49 -13.75
C GLN A 48 16.07 -4.29 -12.52
N ALA A 49 16.92 -4.33 -11.48
CA ALA A 49 16.62 -5.08 -10.26
C ALA A 49 15.50 -4.41 -9.44
N THR A 50 15.52 -3.07 -9.35
CA THR A 50 14.45 -2.30 -8.68
C THR A 50 13.14 -2.38 -9.47
N TRP A 51 13.20 -2.38 -10.80
CA TRP A 51 12.02 -2.61 -11.64
C TRP A 51 11.40 -3.99 -11.42
N ARG A 52 12.21 -5.05 -11.40
CA ARG A 52 11.74 -6.41 -11.11
C ARG A 52 11.06 -6.48 -9.75
N TRP A 53 11.68 -5.91 -8.71
CA TRP A 53 11.08 -5.80 -7.39
C TRP A 53 9.74 -5.06 -7.43
N ALA A 54 9.65 -3.92 -8.10
CA ALA A 54 8.40 -3.15 -8.18
C ALA A 54 7.28 -3.95 -8.85
N ARG A 55 7.60 -4.72 -9.88
CA ARG A 55 6.66 -5.62 -10.55
C ARG A 55 6.21 -6.78 -9.66
N GLU A 56 7.12 -7.36 -8.89
CA GLU A 56 6.81 -8.45 -7.94
C GLU A 56 5.90 -7.94 -6.83
N GLN A 57 6.11 -6.71 -6.34
CA GLN A 57 5.20 -6.09 -5.38
C GLN A 57 3.85 -5.72 -5.99
N GLY A 58 3.80 -5.34 -7.25
CA GLY A 58 2.59 -5.03 -8.01
C GLY A 58 1.73 -3.91 -7.40
N SER A 59 2.31 -3.05 -6.56
CA SER A 59 1.60 -1.98 -5.84
C SER A 59 1.97 -0.60 -6.39
N ALA A 60 1.05 0.36 -6.27
CA ALA A 60 1.33 1.74 -6.67
C ALA A 60 2.56 2.31 -5.95
N ALA A 61 2.67 2.07 -4.64
CA ALA A 61 3.82 2.51 -3.84
C ALA A 61 5.15 1.96 -4.36
N ALA A 62 5.18 0.71 -4.83
CA ALA A 62 6.40 0.12 -5.39
C ALA A 62 6.80 0.76 -6.72
N TYR A 63 5.85 1.07 -7.60
CA TYR A 63 6.13 1.79 -8.84
C TYR A 63 6.54 3.25 -8.59
N GLU A 64 5.93 3.91 -7.60
CA GLU A 64 6.33 5.26 -7.16
C GLU A 64 7.77 5.24 -6.62
N THR A 65 8.11 4.29 -5.75
CA THR A 65 9.47 4.07 -5.25
C THR A 65 10.48 3.84 -6.38
N TYR A 66 10.09 3.05 -7.39
CA TYR A 66 10.95 2.88 -8.59
C TYR A 66 11.17 4.21 -9.30
N LEU A 67 10.11 4.99 -9.55
CA LEU A 67 10.19 6.28 -10.25
C LEU A 67 10.94 7.36 -9.46
N GLU A 68 10.86 7.35 -8.13
CA GLU A 68 11.65 8.25 -7.28
C GLU A 68 13.15 7.97 -7.44
N ARG A 69 13.53 6.71 -7.54
CA ARG A 69 14.94 6.30 -7.65
C ARG A 69 15.47 6.39 -9.08
N TYR A 70 14.63 6.07 -10.06
CA TYR A 70 14.97 6.03 -11.49
C TYR A 70 13.96 6.80 -12.34
N PRO A 71 13.84 8.15 -12.18
CA PRO A 71 12.82 8.95 -12.87
C PRO A 71 12.98 8.94 -14.39
N ARG A 72 14.19 8.64 -14.88
CA ARG A 72 14.55 8.49 -16.29
C ARG A 72 15.12 7.10 -16.59
N GLY A 73 14.82 6.11 -15.75
CA GLY A 73 15.24 4.74 -15.93
C GLY A 73 14.60 4.11 -17.16
N GLN A 74 15.16 2.98 -17.59
CA GLN A 74 14.71 2.25 -18.78
C GLN A 74 13.20 1.91 -18.71
N TYR A 75 12.69 1.63 -17.53
CA TYR A 75 11.29 1.21 -17.29
C TYR A 75 10.41 2.33 -16.69
N ALA A 76 10.89 3.59 -16.73
CA ALA A 76 10.14 4.71 -16.15
C ALA A 76 8.81 4.99 -16.91
N GLY A 77 8.77 4.71 -18.21
CA GLY A 77 7.54 4.75 -19.02
C GLY A 77 6.54 3.71 -18.52
N ASP A 78 6.95 2.46 -18.48
CA ASP A 78 6.12 1.33 -18.04
C ASP A 78 5.58 1.53 -16.62
N ALA A 79 6.43 2.04 -15.70
CA ALA A 79 6.01 2.34 -14.33
C ALA A 79 4.90 3.39 -14.26
N ARG A 80 4.97 4.46 -15.08
CA ARG A 80 3.92 5.48 -15.19
C ARG A 80 2.63 4.92 -15.77
N ASP A 81 2.72 4.06 -16.78
CA ASP A 81 1.57 3.41 -17.41
C ASP A 81 0.86 2.48 -16.43
N HIS A 82 1.62 1.70 -15.64
CA HIS A 82 1.05 0.89 -14.56
C HIS A 82 0.32 1.75 -13.52
N LEU A 83 0.92 2.85 -13.07
CA LEU A 83 0.29 3.78 -12.13
C LEU A 83 -0.98 4.42 -12.70
N GLN A 84 -0.96 4.82 -13.96
CA GLN A 84 -2.14 5.37 -14.64
C GLN A 84 -3.27 4.34 -14.72
N THR A 85 -2.97 3.11 -15.10
CA THR A 85 -3.92 2.00 -15.15
C THR A 85 -4.52 1.71 -13.78
N MET A 86 -3.69 1.66 -12.73
CA MET A 86 -4.16 1.46 -11.35
C MET A 86 -5.08 2.58 -10.88
N ARG A 87 -4.75 3.84 -11.19
CA ARG A 87 -5.60 5.00 -10.86
C ARG A 87 -6.94 4.93 -11.60
N ALA A 88 -6.92 4.65 -12.90
CA ALA A 88 -8.14 4.50 -13.69
C ALA A 88 -9.03 3.37 -13.16
N THR A 89 -8.44 2.23 -12.80
CA THR A 89 -9.14 1.08 -12.21
C THR A 89 -9.77 1.44 -10.85
N THR A 90 -9.03 2.16 -10.01
CA THR A 90 -9.51 2.60 -8.70
C THR A 90 -10.66 3.60 -8.83
N GLU A 91 -10.56 4.56 -9.75
CA GLU A 91 -11.62 5.52 -10.02
C GLU A 91 -12.88 4.85 -10.62
N ALA A 92 -12.72 3.85 -11.48
CA ALA A 92 -13.82 3.06 -11.98
C ALA A 92 -14.55 2.32 -10.85
N ALA A 93 -13.80 1.66 -9.95
CA ALA A 93 -14.36 0.97 -8.81
C ALA A 93 -15.05 1.92 -7.82
N ARG A 94 -14.51 3.13 -7.62
CA ARG A 94 -15.13 4.17 -6.80
C ARG A 94 -16.49 4.60 -7.36
N ARG A 95 -16.59 4.78 -8.68
CA ARG A 95 -17.86 5.11 -9.36
C ARG A 95 -18.85 3.95 -9.28
N GLU A 96 -18.38 2.73 -9.42
CA GLU A 96 -19.19 1.52 -9.29
C GLU A 96 -19.79 1.46 -7.87
N GLU A 97 -18.96 1.63 -6.81
CA GLU A 97 -19.45 1.68 -5.43
C GLU A 97 -20.52 2.76 -5.22
N ALA A 98 -20.31 3.97 -5.75
CA ALA A 98 -21.27 5.04 -5.66
C ALA A 98 -22.61 4.69 -6.33
N ASN A 99 -22.58 3.98 -7.45
CA ASN A 99 -23.76 3.52 -8.17
C ASN A 99 -24.53 2.40 -7.44
N LEU A 100 -23.85 1.62 -6.59
CA LEU A 100 -24.50 0.59 -5.76
C LEU A 100 -25.42 1.19 -4.69
N ARG A 101 -25.27 2.50 -4.38
CA ARG A 101 -26.09 3.23 -3.40
C ARG A 101 -26.28 2.48 -2.09
N LEU A 102 -25.20 1.90 -1.58
CA LEU A 102 -25.21 1.11 -0.35
C LEU A 102 -25.73 1.96 0.81
N ASP A 103 -26.81 1.52 1.44
CA ASP A 103 -27.30 2.13 2.67
C ASP A 103 -26.40 1.78 3.87
N ALA A 104 -26.63 2.43 5.02
CA ALA A 104 -25.82 2.19 6.20
C ALA A 104 -25.89 0.73 6.68
N SER A 105 -27.02 0.07 6.51
CA SER A 105 -27.22 -1.34 6.90
C SER A 105 -26.37 -2.27 6.05
N THR A 106 -26.39 -2.06 4.74
CA THR A 106 -25.59 -2.83 3.78
C THR A 106 -24.11 -2.59 3.98
N ARG A 107 -23.69 -1.34 4.27
CA ARG A 107 -22.28 -1.04 4.59
C ARG A 107 -21.81 -1.75 5.86
N ARG A 108 -22.64 -1.74 6.93
CA ARG A 108 -22.34 -2.54 8.14
C ARG A 108 -22.22 -4.04 7.84
N LEU A 109 -23.06 -4.57 6.97
CA LEU A 109 -22.97 -5.96 6.57
C LEU A 109 -21.63 -6.25 5.87
N VAL A 110 -21.18 -5.37 4.97
CA VAL A 110 -19.85 -5.51 4.32
C VAL A 110 -18.74 -5.51 5.36
N GLU A 111 -18.74 -4.56 6.30
CA GLU A 111 -17.75 -4.50 7.38
C GLU A 111 -17.75 -5.76 8.25
N GLU A 112 -18.95 -6.23 8.62
CA GLU A 112 -19.10 -7.46 9.41
C GLU A 112 -18.55 -8.68 8.63
N ARG A 113 -18.79 -8.76 7.32
CA ARG A 113 -18.24 -9.85 6.50
C ARG A 113 -16.71 -9.77 6.40
N LEU A 114 -16.16 -8.59 6.26
CA LEU A 114 -14.71 -8.38 6.32
C LEU A 114 -14.12 -8.78 7.68
N ARG A 115 -14.82 -8.48 8.78
CA ARG A 115 -14.43 -8.86 10.13
C ARG A 115 -14.42 -10.39 10.31
N ILE A 116 -15.47 -11.07 9.86
CA ILE A 116 -15.59 -12.54 9.89
C ILE A 116 -14.50 -13.20 9.02
N ALA A 117 -14.15 -12.58 7.89
CA ALA A 117 -13.03 -13.00 7.04
C ALA A 117 -11.64 -12.69 7.64
N GLY A 118 -11.55 -12.10 8.83
CA GLY A 118 -10.29 -11.77 9.50
C GLY A 118 -9.59 -10.53 8.97
N MET A 119 -10.26 -9.68 8.19
CA MET A 119 -9.65 -8.55 7.47
C MET A 119 -9.51 -7.27 8.31
N ARG A 120 -10.00 -7.23 9.54
CA ARG A 120 -9.88 -6.11 10.49
C ARG A 120 -10.33 -4.76 9.89
N PRO A 121 -11.63 -4.57 9.59
CA PRO A 121 -12.15 -3.35 8.97
C PRO A 121 -12.18 -2.13 9.91
N GLY A 122 -11.94 -2.29 11.19
CA GLY A 122 -12.18 -1.29 12.23
C GLY A 122 -13.57 -1.44 12.84
N THR A 123 -14.19 -0.31 13.18
CA THR A 123 -15.55 -0.26 13.72
C THR A 123 -16.57 -0.68 12.65
N VAL A 124 -17.59 -1.43 13.08
CA VAL A 124 -18.70 -1.85 12.21
C VAL A 124 -19.86 -0.87 12.42
N ASP A 125 -19.81 0.28 11.77
CA ASP A 125 -20.79 1.37 11.95
C ASP A 125 -21.48 1.79 10.65
N GLY A 126 -21.03 1.25 9.50
CA GLY A 126 -21.53 1.57 8.19
C GLY A 126 -20.83 2.76 7.55
N GLU A 127 -19.65 3.15 8.07
CA GLU A 127 -18.79 4.16 7.49
C GLU A 127 -17.50 3.55 6.96
N PHE A 128 -17.28 3.66 5.66
CA PHE A 128 -16.08 3.12 5.03
C PHE A 128 -14.86 4.03 5.27
N THR A 129 -14.24 3.83 6.42
CA THR A 129 -13.01 4.51 6.84
C THR A 129 -11.78 4.00 6.09
N ASP A 130 -10.61 4.62 6.31
CA ASP A 130 -9.34 4.13 5.76
C ASP A 130 -9.01 2.70 6.22
N GLN A 131 -9.43 2.31 7.45
CA GLN A 131 -9.28 0.96 7.95
C GLN A 131 -10.16 -0.03 7.17
N THR A 132 -11.40 0.34 6.89
CA THR A 132 -12.32 -0.43 6.05
C THR A 132 -11.77 -0.55 4.63
N ARG A 133 -11.22 0.53 4.05
CA ARG A 133 -10.58 0.51 2.73
C ARG A 133 -9.35 -0.42 2.69
N ALA A 134 -8.55 -0.41 3.74
CA ALA A 134 -7.41 -1.33 3.86
C ALA A 134 -7.88 -2.79 4.00
N ALA A 135 -8.95 -3.06 4.75
CA ALA A 135 -9.54 -4.39 4.87
C ALA A 135 -10.10 -4.90 3.54
N LEU A 136 -10.78 -4.03 2.77
CA LEU A 136 -11.25 -4.36 1.42
C LEU A 136 -10.09 -4.74 0.50
N ARG A 137 -8.99 -3.97 0.49
CA ARG A 137 -7.82 -4.33 -0.32
C ARG A 137 -7.23 -5.69 0.06
N ARG A 138 -7.12 -5.99 1.36
CA ARG A 138 -6.65 -7.30 1.83
C ARG A 138 -7.58 -8.43 1.38
N TYR A 139 -8.88 -8.23 1.52
CA TYR A 139 -9.89 -9.20 1.08
C TYR A 139 -9.82 -9.44 -0.43
N GLN A 140 -9.81 -8.36 -1.20
CA GLN A 140 -9.72 -8.43 -2.66
C GLN A 140 -8.46 -9.17 -3.11
N GLY A 141 -7.30 -8.86 -2.52
CA GLY A 141 -6.06 -9.60 -2.81
C GLY A 141 -6.14 -11.07 -2.44
N ALA A 142 -6.70 -11.42 -1.28
CA ALA A 142 -6.86 -12.80 -0.84
C ALA A 142 -7.83 -13.62 -1.72
N ARG A 143 -8.73 -12.94 -2.43
CA ARG A 143 -9.71 -13.56 -3.36
C ARG A 143 -9.34 -13.42 -4.83
N ASN A 144 -8.15 -12.93 -5.15
CA ASN A 144 -7.71 -12.63 -6.53
C ASN A 144 -8.65 -11.69 -7.29
N LEU A 145 -9.33 -10.78 -6.57
CA LEU A 145 -10.15 -9.73 -7.15
C LEU A 145 -9.28 -8.49 -7.47
N ARG A 146 -9.84 -7.56 -8.23
CA ARG A 146 -9.19 -6.26 -8.47
C ARG A 146 -9.00 -5.50 -7.15
N VAL A 147 -7.76 -5.25 -6.77
CA VAL A 147 -7.40 -4.60 -5.50
C VAL A 147 -7.57 -3.09 -5.62
N THR A 148 -8.74 -2.59 -5.26
CA THR A 148 -9.09 -1.17 -5.35
C THR A 148 -9.38 -0.53 -3.99
N GLY A 149 -9.83 -1.31 -3.01
CA GLY A 149 -10.31 -0.83 -1.72
C GLY A 149 -11.73 -0.25 -1.78
N PHE A 150 -12.44 -0.41 -2.90
CA PHE A 150 -13.84 -0.03 -3.07
C PHE A 150 -14.72 -1.27 -3.25
N VAL A 151 -15.97 -1.16 -2.81
CA VAL A 151 -16.96 -2.23 -2.95
C VAL A 151 -17.49 -2.25 -4.38
N THR A 152 -17.08 -3.25 -5.15
CA THR A 152 -17.62 -3.52 -6.48
C THR A 152 -18.65 -4.63 -6.41
N GLN A 153 -19.44 -4.83 -7.46
CA GLN A 153 -20.36 -5.95 -7.57
C GLN A 153 -19.65 -7.30 -7.40
N GLU A 154 -18.46 -7.42 -7.97
CA GLU A 154 -17.62 -8.60 -7.84
C GLU A 154 -17.21 -8.84 -6.36
N THR A 155 -16.87 -7.76 -5.62
CA THR A 155 -16.57 -7.85 -4.19
C THR A 155 -17.78 -8.27 -3.39
N VAL A 156 -18.97 -7.73 -3.67
CA VAL A 156 -20.23 -8.12 -3.01
C VAL A 156 -20.53 -9.60 -3.25
N THR A 157 -20.46 -10.03 -4.50
CA THR A 157 -20.71 -11.43 -4.87
C THR A 157 -19.77 -12.39 -4.14
N SER A 158 -18.48 -12.04 -4.06
CA SER A 158 -17.48 -12.84 -3.33
C SER A 158 -17.77 -12.90 -1.82
N LEU A 159 -18.11 -11.74 -1.19
CA LEU A 159 -18.47 -11.69 0.23
C LEU A 159 -19.73 -12.50 0.55
N LEU A 160 -20.70 -12.58 -0.36
CA LEU A 160 -21.91 -13.38 -0.21
C LEU A 160 -21.62 -14.88 -0.41
N ALA A 161 -20.77 -15.23 -1.39
CA ALA A 161 -20.36 -16.62 -1.62
C ALA A 161 -19.66 -17.24 -0.41
N ASP A 162 -18.85 -16.46 0.31
CA ASP A 162 -18.17 -16.89 1.54
C ASP A 162 -19.15 -17.29 2.67
N VAL A 163 -20.40 -16.87 2.59
CA VAL A 163 -21.45 -17.23 3.55
C VAL A 163 -22.01 -18.61 3.28
N LEU A 164 -22.10 -18.97 2.00
CA LEU A 164 -22.73 -20.22 1.56
C LEU A 164 -21.78 -21.43 1.68
N LEU A 165 -20.48 -21.18 1.85
CA LEU A 165 -19.44 -22.21 1.93
C LEU A 165 -19.00 -22.54 3.37
N ARG A 166 -19.65 -21.96 4.37
CA ARG A 166 -19.46 -22.24 5.81
C ARG A 166 -20.69 -22.88 6.40
#